data_15e13bf4162fa5b1c0f48ec29044673a
#
_entry.id   15e13bf4162fa5b1c0f48ec29044673a
#
_cell.length_a   1.000
_cell.length_b   1.000
_cell.length_c   1.000
_cell.angle_alpha   90.00
_cell.angle_beta   90.00
_cell.angle_gamma   90.00
#
_symmetry.space_group_name_H-M   'P 1'
#
loop_
_entity.id
_entity.type
_entity.pdbx_description
1 polymer ?
#
loop_
_entity_poly.entity_id
_entity_poly.type
_entity_poly.pdbx_seq_one_letter_code
_entity_poly.pdbx_strand_id
1 'polypeptide(L)'
;MARVGLGTNRLKNTPEHRAFLRAAVDAGVQMIDTAHLYTGGESEQAIGAALSPVPRGVIVATKGGYGGAGRGRPEVLRAEIEESLRKLRAETIGLYYLHRVDPETPIEESLGAIKEFVDLDRIAMVGVSDADVPLIERARRVVPIAAVQNHYNLSERKYEGVVDYCTREGIAFVPYFPLKGDAPAALGDIARRHGATPNQIALAWLLRRSPAMLPIPGTLSLDHLRENLGAGRIELSDAEFAALR
;
A
#
# COMPACT_ATOMS: atom_id res chain seq x y z
N MET A 1 -3.78 10.10 11.07
CA MET A 1 -2.87 9.15 10.40
C MET A 1 -2.03 9.90 9.38
N ALA A 2 -0.71 9.64 9.33
CA ALA A 2 0.13 10.15 8.24
C ALA A 2 -0.36 9.58 6.91
N ARG A 3 -0.54 10.42 5.90
CA ARG A 3 -1.10 10.01 4.61
C ARG A 3 -0.04 9.50 3.60
N VAL A 4 1.18 9.25 4.07
CA VAL A 4 2.27 8.62 3.29
C VAL A 4 2.75 7.41 4.07
N GLY A 5 2.72 6.24 3.44
CA GLY A 5 3.22 4.99 3.99
C GLY A 5 4.61 4.63 3.49
N LEU A 6 5.08 3.44 3.85
CA LEU A 6 6.36 2.87 3.44
C LEU A 6 6.15 1.56 2.66
N GLY A 7 6.55 1.53 1.39
CA GLY A 7 6.63 0.31 0.58
C GLY A 7 7.93 -0.46 0.84
N THR A 8 7.84 -1.80 0.96
CA THR A 8 8.97 -2.64 1.40
C THR A 8 9.37 -3.75 0.42
N ASN A 9 9.07 -3.61 -0.87
CA ASN A 9 9.32 -4.65 -1.87
C ASN A 9 10.80 -5.03 -2.07
N ARG A 10 11.75 -4.23 -1.53
CA ARG A 10 13.20 -4.49 -1.54
C ARG A 10 13.77 -4.81 -0.16
N LEU A 11 12.92 -4.87 0.85
CA LEU A 11 13.34 -5.10 2.22
C LEU A 11 13.79 -6.56 2.40
N LYS A 12 14.98 -6.77 2.96
CA LYS A 12 15.53 -8.08 3.33
C LYS A 12 15.62 -8.23 4.84
N ASN A 13 15.71 -9.45 5.33
CA ASN A 13 15.81 -9.70 6.77
C ASN A 13 17.26 -9.57 7.29
N THR A 14 17.84 -8.37 7.19
CA THR A 14 19.17 -8.04 7.71
C THR A 14 19.08 -7.16 8.96
N PRO A 15 20.14 -7.13 9.79
CA PRO A 15 20.19 -6.22 10.95
C PRO A 15 19.96 -4.76 10.59
N GLU A 16 20.53 -4.30 9.47
CA GLU A 16 20.42 -2.92 8.97
C GLU A 16 18.97 -2.58 8.60
N HIS A 17 18.30 -3.46 7.86
CA HIS A 17 16.92 -3.23 7.46
C HIS A 17 15.95 -3.31 8.64
N ARG A 18 16.22 -4.15 9.64
CA ARG A 18 15.45 -4.17 10.90
C ARG A 18 15.64 -2.88 11.70
N ALA A 19 16.88 -2.34 11.74
CA ALA A 19 17.12 -1.05 12.35
C ALA A 19 16.43 0.10 11.61
N PHE A 20 16.45 0.07 10.26
CA PHE A 20 15.72 1.02 9.42
C PHE A 20 14.20 0.99 9.70
N LEU A 21 13.58 -0.18 9.85
CA LEU A 21 12.15 -0.29 10.17
C LEU A 21 11.79 0.38 11.50
N ARG A 22 12.60 0.18 12.54
CA ARG A 22 12.39 0.85 13.84
C ARG A 22 12.51 2.36 13.69
N ALA A 23 13.59 2.83 13.04
CA ALA A 23 13.77 4.25 12.78
C ALA A 23 12.67 4.86 11.90
N ALA A 24 12.08 4.09 10.99
CA ALA A 24 10.95 4.52 10.17
C ALA A 24 9.69 4.75 11.01
N VAL A 25 9.41 3.87 11.97
CA VAL A 25 8.30 4.05 12.92
C VAL A 25 8.55 5.27 13.82
N ASP A 26 9.77 5.41 14.34
CA ASP A 26 10.16 6.58 15.16
C ASP A 26 10.05 7.90 14.37
N ALA A 27 10.28 7.86 13.04
CA ALA A 27 10.09 9.01 12.15
C ALA A 27 8.62 9.31 11.83
N GLY A 28 7.66 8.48 12.29
CA GLY A 28 6.23 8.72 12.16
C GLY A 28 5.53 7.92 11.07
N VAL A 29 6.13 6.87 10.52
CA VAL A 29 5.45 5.94 9.61
C VAL A 29 4.34 5.21 10.36
N GLN A 30 3.12 5.27 9.83
CA GLN A 30 1.95 4.60 10.40
C GLN A 30 1.37 3.51 9.47
N MET A 31 1.87 3.40 8.24
CA MET A 31 1.49 2.35 7.29
C MET A 31 2.74 1.73 6.68
N ILE A 32 2.94 0.43 6.85
CA ILE A 32 4.03 -0.35 6.25
C ILE A 32 3.38 -1.37 5.33
N ASP A 33 3.72 -1.29 4.04
CA ASP A 33 3.17 -2.17 3.00
C ASP A 33 4.19 -3.21 2.55
N THR A 34 3.87 -4.48 2.76
CA THR A 34 4.65 -5.64 2.32
C THR A 34 3.79 -6.61 1.52
N ALA A 35 4.30 -7.78 1.20
CA ALA A 35 3.58 -8.91 0.62
C ALA A 35 4.30 -10.24 0.94
N HIS A 36 3.53 -11.33 0.95
CA HIS A 36 4.01 -12.69 1.18
C HIS A 36 5.22 -13.05 0.31
N LEU A 37 5.21 -12.63 -0.97
CA LEU A 37 6.26 -12.94 -1.95
C LEU A 37 7.49 -12.02 -1.90
N TYR A 38 7.42 -10.85 -1.23
CA TYR A 38 8.50 -9.86 -1.32
C TYR A 38 9.83 -10.41 -0.78
N THR A 39 10.85 -10.36 -1.61
CA THR A 39 12.18 -10.92 -1.31
C THR A 39 12.14 -12.37 -0.80
N GLY A 40 11.22 -13.20 -1.34
CA GLY A 40 11.06 -14.59 -0.91
C GLY A 40 10.49 -14.73 0.52
N GLY A 41 9.76 -13.72 1.00
CA GLY A 41 9.21 -13.67 2.34
C GLY A 41 10.11 -13.01 3.39
N GLU A 42 11.33 -12.59 3.00
CA GLU A 42 12.26 -11.92 3.93
C GLU A 42 11.70 -10.56 4.41
N SER A 43 10.89 -9.87 3.58
CA SER A 43 10.29 -8.59 3.96
C SER A 43 9.35 -8.76 5.17
N GLU A 44 8.46 -9.75 5.17
CA GLU A 44 7.60 -10.04 6.32
C GLU A 44 8.40 -10.48 7.55
N GLN A 45 9.43 -11.33 7.34
CA GLN A 45 10.32 -11.77 8.44
C GLN A 45 11.06 -10.59 9.08
N ALA A 46 11.54 -9.62 8.28
CA ALA A 46 12.22 -8.42 8.78
C ALA A 46 11.26 -7.56 9.61
N ILE A 47 10.03 -7.36 9.13
CA ILE A 47 8.99 -6.61 9.83
C ILE A 47 8.65 -7.30 11.17
N GLY A 48 8.39 -8.61 11.15
CA GLY A 48 8.11 -9.36 12.37
C GLY A 48 9.27 -9.34 13.37
N ALA A 49 10.53 -9.44 12.90
CA ALA A 49 11.70 -9.39 13.76
C ALA A 49 11.99 -7.98 14.32
N ALA A 50 11.59 -6.92 13.62
CA ALA A 50 11.84 -5.53 14.02
C ALA A 50 10.74 -4.95 14.91
N LEU A 51 9.47 -5.30 14.63
CA LEU A 51 8.30 -4.57 15.11
C LEU A 51 7.26 -5.44 15.84
N SER A 52 7.53 -6.73 16.09
CA SER A 52 6.59 -7.54 16.87
C SER A 52 6.83 -7.36 18.39
N PRO A 53 5.78 -7.04 19.17
CA PRO A 53 4.43 -6.68 18.75
C PRO A 53 4.40 -5.35 18.00
N VAL A 54 3.54 -5.24 16.98
CA VAL A 54 3.42 -4.04 16.16
C VAL A 54 3.05 -2.84 17.04
N PRO A 55 3.79 -1.71 16.97
CA PRO A 55 3.51 -0.54 17.78
C PRO A 55 2.10 0.01 17.54
N ARG A 56 1.47 0.49 18.62
CA ARG A 56 0.13 1.09 18.54
C ARG A 56 0.09 2.24 17.54
N GLY A 57 -0.89 2.23 16.66
CA GLY A 57 -1.07 3.25 15.61
C GLY A 57 -0.29 2.96 14.33
N VAL A 58 0.46 1.86 14.26
CA VAL A 58 1.09 1.35 13.04
C VAL A 58 0.24 0.23 12.44
N ILE A 59 -0.05 0.31 11.15
CA ILE A 59 -0.70 -0.74 10.38
C ILE A 59 0.35 -1.41 9.50
N VAL A 60 0.48 -2.73 9.64
CA VAL A 60 1.24 -3.55 8.71
C VAL A 60 0.24 -4.18 7.74
N ALA A 61 0.43 -3.88 6.44
CA ALA A 61 -0.33 -4.49 5.36
C ALA A 61 0.51 -5.54 4.66
N THR A 62 -0.08 -6.70 4.38
CA THR A 62 0.53 -7.73 3.53
C THR A 62 -0.45 -8.24 2.50
N LYS A 63 0.00 -9.11 1.60
CA LYS A 63 -0.77 -9.54 0.43
C LYS A 63 -0.46 -11.00 0.10
N GLY A 64 -1.46 -11.74 -0.38
CA GLY A 64 -1.27 -13.06 -0.99
C GLY A 64 -2.07 -13.23 -2.28
N GLY A 65 -1.91 -14.38 -2.93
CA GLY A 65 -2.58 -14.66 -4.21
C GLY A 65 -1.92 -13.99 -5.40
N TYR A 66 -0.60 -13.93 -5.46
CA TYR A 66 0.15 -13.38 -6.60
C TYR A 66 0.71 -14.49 -7.49
N GLY A 67 0.64 -14.31 -8.80
CA GLY A 67 1.35 -15.18 -9.76
C GLY A 67 0.49 -15.81 -10.85
N GLY A 68 -0.80 -15.48 -10.96
CA GLY A 68 -1.69 -15.94 -12.04
C GLY A 68 -2.58 -17.12 -11.64
N ALA A 69 -2.88 -18.00 -12.60
CA ALA A 69 -3.85 -19.09 -12.46
C ALA A 69 -3.59 -20.01 -11.26
N GLY A 70 -4.62 -20.27 -10.49
CA GLY A 70 -4.60 -21.11 -9.28
C GLY A 70 -4.05 -20.44 -8.03
N ARG A 71 -3.54 -19.20 -8.10
CA ARG A 71 -2.97 -18.50 -6.94
C ARG A 71 -4.04 -17.87 -6.03
N GLY A 72 -5.24 -17.65 -6.55
CA GLY A 72 -6.39 -17.19 -5.78
C GLY A 72 -7.21 -18.30 -5.14
N ARG A 73 -6.84 -19.57 -5.32
CA ARG A 73 -7.58 -20.70 -4.73
C ARG A 73 -7.62 -20.62 -3.21
N PRO A 74 -8.75 -20.98 -2.59
CA PRO A 74 -8.92 -20.91 -1.14
C PRO A 74 -7.81 -21.58 -0.31
N GLU A 75 -7.39 -22.78 -0.71
CA GLU A 75 -6.33 -23.51 -0.01
C GLU A 75 -4.96 -22.84 -0.10
N VAL A 76 -4.65 -22.17 -1.22
CA VAL A 76 -3.42 -21.41 -1.42
C VAL A 76 -3.43 -20.18 -0.53
N LEU A 77 -4.53 -19.41 -0.54
CA LEU A 77 -4.66 -18.21 0.27
C LEU A 77 -4.61 -18.50 1.77
N ARG A 78 -5.28 -19.58 2.24
CA ARG A 78 -5.18 -20.00 3.65
C ARG A 78 -3.73 -20.27 4.05
N ALA A 79 -3.00 -21.03 3.24
CA ALA A 79 -1.59 -21.33 3.51
C ALA A 79 -0.72 -20.06 3.53
N GLU A 80 -0.90 -19.14 2.58
CA GLU A 80 -0.16 -17.87 2.53
C GLU A 80 -0.49 -16.94 3.71
N ILE A 81 -1.75 -16.88 4.16
CA ILE A 81 -2.16 -16.10 5.33
C ILE A 81 -1.51 -16.65 6.61
N GLU A 82 -1.59 -17.97 6.83
CA GLU A 82 -0.95 -18.64 7.96
C GLU A 82 0.56 -18.38 7.99
N GLU A 83 1.22 -18.47 6.83
CA GLU A 83 2.64 -18.21 6.73
C GLU A 83 2.97 -16.74 7.00
N SER A 84 2.17 -15.79 6.47
CA SER A 84 2.32 -14.35 6.73
C SER A 84 2.18 -14.01 8.22
N LEU A 85 1.18 -14.56 8.92
CA LEU A 85 1.03 -14.41 10.37
C LEU A 85 2.26 -14.89 11.14
N ARG A 86 2.79 -16.05 10.75
CA ARG A 86 3.99 -16.63 11.37
C ARG A 86 5.23 -15.76 11.11
N LYS A 87 5.46 -15.30 9.87
CA LYS A 87 6.60 -14.46 9.49
C LYS A 87 6.54 -13.08 10.14
N LEU A 88 5.36 -12.47 10.16
CA LEU A 88 5.11 -11.19 10.83
C LEU A 88 5.12 -11.30 12.36
N ARG A 89 5.09 -12.51 12.92
CA ARG A 89 4.98 -12.78 14.36
C ARG A 89 3.78 -12.04 14.97
N ALA A 90 2.67 -12.05 14.25
CA ALA A 90 1.46 -11.33 14.61
C ALA A 90 0.29 -12.31 14.84
N GLU A 91 -0.53 -12.03 15.83
CA GLU A 91 -1.80 -12.73 16.04
C GLU A 91 -2.85 -12.27 15.02
N THR A 92 -2.79 -10.98 14.64
CA THR A 92 -3.70 -10.36 13.69
C THR A 92 -2.92 -9.54 12.66
N ILE A 93 -3.21 -9.72 11.37
CA ILE A 93 -2.73 -8.87 10.27
C ILE A 93 -3.58 -7.62 10.21
N GLY A 94 -2.95 -6.43 10.24
CA GLY A 94 -3.68 -5.16 10.23
C GLY A 94 -4.48 -4.90 8.94
N LEU A 95 -3.90 -5.26 7.78
CA LEU A 95 -4.57 -5.16 6.48
C LEU A 95 -4.04 -6.26 5.56
N TYR A 96 -4.95 -7.05 4.97
CA TYR A 96 -4.58 -8.11 4.03
C TYR A 96 -5.21 -7.84 2.66
N TYR A 97 -4.37 -7.84 1.62
CA TYR A 97 -4.85 -7.68 0.25
C TYR A 97 -4.92 -9.02 -0.50
N LEU A 98 -5.99 -9.22 -1.26
CA LEU A 98 -5.91 -10.10 -2.43
C LEU A 98 -5.01 -9.40 -3.46
N HIS A 99 -3.79 -9.95 -3.66
CA HIS A 99 -2.72 -9.28 -4.39
C HIS A 99 -2.99 -9.17 -5.89
N ARG A 100 -3.63 -10.20 -6.46
CA ARG A 100 -4.12 -10.25 -7.84
C ARG A 100 -5.38 -11.08 -7.89
N VAL A 101 -6.25 -10.74 -8.82
CA VAL A 101 -7.39 -11.60 -9.12
C VAL A 101 -6.91 -12.77 -9.96
N ASP A 102 -7.23 -13.96 -9.52
CA ASP A 102 -6.93 -15.19 -10.23
C ASP A 102 -7.88 -15.33 -11.43
N PRO A 103 -7.38 -15.55 -12.66
CA PRO A 103 -8.24 -15.70 -13.83
C PRO A 103 -9.10 -16.97 -13.81
N GLU A 104 -8.75 -17.98 -13.01
CA GLU A 104 -9.46 -19.28 -12.93
C GLU A 104 -10.30 -19.43 -11.65
N THR A 105 -10.09 -18.56 -10.66
CA THR A 105 -10.83 -18.62 -9.39
C THR A 105 -11.69 -17.38 -9.25
N PRO A 106 -13.03 -17.53 -9.10
CA PRO A 106 -13.90 -16.39 -8.83
C PRO A 106 -13.41 -15.60 -7.62
N ILE A 107 -13.44 -14.26 -7.73
CA ILE A 107 -12.97 -13.39 -6.63
C ILE A 107 -13.73 -13.65 -5.33
N GLU A 108 -14.97 -14.07 -5.43
CA GLU A 108 -15.83 -14.41 -4.30
C GLU A 108 -15.29 -15.60 -3.51
N GLU A 109 -14.72 -16.60 -4.17
CA GLU A 109 -14.08 -17.76 -3.52
C GLU A 109 -12.78 -17.35 -2.84
N SER A 110 -11.94 -16.57 -3.52
CA SER A 110 -10.70 -16.03 -2.97
C SER A 110 -10.96 -15.19 -1.72
N LEU A 111 -11.92 -14.28 -1.80
CA LEU A 111 -12.29 -13.41 -0.67
C LEU A 111 -13.05 -14.18 0.42
N GLY A 112 -13.76 -15.25 0.08
CA GLY A 112 -14.37 -16.15 1.06
C GLY A 112 -13.32 -16.77 1.99
N ALA A 113 -12.20 -17.24 1.44
CA ALA A 113 -11.09 -17.77 2.23
C ALA A 113 -10.44 -16.69 3.13
N ILE A 114 -10.27 -15.46 2.61
CA ILE A 114 -9.76 -14.34 3.42
C ILE A 114 -10.74 -13.98 4.54
N LYS A 115 -12.04 -13.98 4.24
CA LYS A 115 -13.10 -13.67 5.21
C LYS A 115 -13.11 -14.63 6.40
N GLU A 116 -12.77 -15.92 6.21
CA GLU A 116 -12.64 -16.87 7.32
C GLU A 116 -11.67 -16.35 8.39
N PHE A 117 -10.55 -15.73 7.99
CA PHE A 117 -9.57 -15.15 8.91
C PHE A 117 -10.05 -13.82 9.52
N VAL A 118 -10.90 -13.06 8.82
CA VAL A 118 -11.56 -11.90 9.41
C VAL A 118 -12.52 -12.33 10.51
N ASP A 119 -13.34 -13.35 10.26
CA ASP A 119 -14.32 -13.88 11.22
C ASP A 119 -13.63 -14.49 12.48
N LEU A 120 -12.35 -14.87 12.37
CA LEU A 120 -11.49 -15.36 13.46
C LEU A 120 -10.63 -14.27 14.12
N ASP A 121 -10.84 -12.98 13.80
CA ASP A 121 -10.03 -11.83 14.26
C ASP A 121 -8.53 -11.93 13.90
N ARG A 122 -8.17 -12.76 12.88
CA ARG A 122 -6.79 -12.93 12.41
C ARG A 122 -6.40 -11.95 11.27
N ILE A 123 -7.39 -11.30 10.68
CA ILE A 123 -7.24 -10.18 9.73
C ILE A 123 -8.20 -9.07 10.17
N ALA A 124 -7.67 -7.88 10.42
CA ALA A 124 -8.49 -6.74 10.87
C ALA A 124 -9.20 -6.03 9.71
N MET A 125 -8.54 -5.89 8.55
CA MET A 125 -9.06 -5.19 7.38
C MET A 125 -8.68 -5.94 6.10
N VAL A 126 -9.54 -5.84 5.07
CA VAL A 126 -9.31 -6.47 3.77
C VAL A 126 -9.19 -5.39 2.69
N GLY A 127 -8.31 -5.64 1.73
CA GLY A 127 -8.15 -4.84 0.52
C GLY A 127 -8.06 -5.70 -0.74
N VAL A 128 -8.15 -5.06 -1.89
CA VAL A 128 -7.93 -5.66 -3.21
C VAL A 128 -6.91 -4.86 -4.01
N SER A 129 -6.18 -5.52 -4.91
CA SER A 129 -5.16 -4.87 -5.74
C SER A 129 -5.45 -5.09 -7.22
N ASP A 130 -5.13 -4.08 -8.06
CA ASP A 130 -5.40 -4.03 -9.51
C ASP A 130 -6.86 -4.29 -9.87
N ALA A 131 -7.76 -3.70 -9.11
CA ALA A 131 -9.19 -3.84 -9.23
C ALA A 131 -9.84 -2.60 -9.88
N ASP A 132 -10.74 -2.83 -10.82
CA ASP A 132 -11.67 -1.81 -11.32
C ASP A 132 -12.92 -1.71 -10.44
N VAL A 133 -13.78 -0.73 -10.70
CA VAL A 133 -14.99 -0.50 -9.88
C VAL A 133 -15.92 -1.71 -9.84
N PRO A 134 -16.27 -2.37 -10.98
CA PRO A 134 -17.11 -3.58 -10.96
C PRO A 134 -16.54 -4.70 -10.08
N LEU A 135 -15.22 -4.88 -10.11
CA LEU A 135 -14.52 -5.89 -9.31
C LEU A 135 -14.55 -5.54 -7.81
N ILE A 136 -14.34 -4.27 -7.47
CA ILE A 136 -14.45 -3.79 -6.09
C ILE A 136 -15.87 -4.00 -5.55
N GLU A 137 -16.89 -3.74 -6.35
CA GLU A 137 -18.29 -3.96 -5.94
C GLU A 137 -18.61 -5.44 -5.75
N ARG A 138 -18.04 -6.34 -6.58
CA ARG A 138 -18.13 -7.79 -6.34
C ARG A 138 -17.46 -8.17 -5.02
N ALA A 139 -16.26 -7.67 -4.78
CA ALA A 139 -15.51 -7.91 -3.55
C ALA A 139 -16.29 -7.46 -2.29
N ARG A 140 -16.89 -6.28 -2.34
CA ARG A 140 -17.70 -5.71 -1.23
C ARG A 140 -18.95 -6.51 -0.87
N ARG A 141 -19.45 -7.36 -1.77
CA ARG A 141 -20.54 -8.27 -1.44
C ARG A 141 -20.12 -9.46 -0.58
N VAL A 142 -18.82 -9.76 -0.53
CA VAL A 142 -18.28 -10.88 0.27
C VAL A 142 -17.76 -10.39 1.64
N VAL A 143 -17.00 -9.30 1.62
CA VAL A 143 -16.35 -8.74 2.82
C VAL A 143 -16.19 -7.23 2.66
N PRO A 144 -16.24 -6.43 3.75
CA PRO A 144 -15.95 -4.99 3.68
C PRO A 144 -14.54 -4.75 3.14
N ILE A 145 -14.41 -3.87 2.13
CA ILE A 145 -13.14 -3.50 1.54
C ILE A 145 -12.69 -2.15 2.12
N ALA A 146 -11.60 -2.17 2.87
CA ALA A 146 -11.03 -0.97 3.51
C ALA A 146 -10.05 -0.22 2.61
N ALA A 147 -9.40 -0.91 1.65
CA ALA A 147 -8.39 -0.32 0.79
C ALA A 147 -8.36 -0.95 -0.61
N VAL A 148 -8.03 -0.13 -1.60
CA VAL A 148 -7.75 -0.55 -2.98
C VAL A 148 -6.34 -0.12 -3.34
N GLN A 149 -5.51 -1.07 -3.82
CA GLN A 149 -4.12 -0.78 -4.16
C GLN A 149 -3.88 -0.98 -5.65
N ASN A 150 -3.77 0.10 -6.43
CA ASN A 150 -3.59 0.07 -7.87
C ASN A 150 -2.36 0.88 -8.32
N HIS A 151 -1.86 0.61 -9.55
CA HIS A 151 -0.82 1.43 -10.16
C HIS A 151 -1.38 2.82 -10.47
N TYR A 152 -0.84 3.84 -9.81
CA TYR A 152 -1.27 5.22 -10.06
C TYR A 152 -0.19 6.22 -9.66
N ASN A 153 0.09 7.18 -10.55
CA ASN A 153 1.05 8.26 -10.35
C ASN A 153 0.81 9.38 -11.39
N LEU A 154 1.74 10.32 -11.51
CA LEU A 154 1.63 11.45 -12.47
C LEU A 154 1.50 11.01 -13.94
N SER A 155 2.12 9.91 -14.33
CA SER A 155 2.12 9.40 -15.72
C SER A 155 1.17 8.22 -15.96
N GLU A 156 0.76 7.50 -14.91
CA GLU A 156 -0.15 6.35 -15.00
C GLU A 156 -1.48 6.67 -14.31
N ARG A 157 -2.55 6.82 -15.09
CA ARG A 157 -3.87 7.25 -14.59
C ARG A 157 -5.02 6.34 -15.02
N LYS A 158 -4.71 5.13 -15.44
CA LYS A 158 -5.73 4.15 -15.85
C LYS A 158 -6.87 4.00 -14.83
N TYR A 159 -6.54 4.11 -13.55
CA TYR A 159 -7.49 3.93 -12.46
C TYR A 159 -8.08 5.24 -11.89
N GLU A 160 -8.10 6.32 -12.69
CA GLU A 160 -8.68 7.62 -12.28
C GLU A 160 -10.10 7.48 -11.72
N GLY A 161 -10.98 6.72 -12.41
CA GLY A 161 -12.35 6.47 -11.95
C GLY A 161 -12.42 5.64 -10.65
N VAL A 162 -11.42 4.80 -10.39
CA VAL A 162 -11.33 4.06 -9.10
C VAL A 162 -10.94 5.00 -7.96
N VAL A 163 -10.08 6.00 -8.21
CA VAL A 163 -9.77 7.05 -7.20
C VAL A 163 -11.03 7.79 -6.80
N ASP A 164 -11.87 8.18 -7.77
CA ASP A 164 -13.13 8.87 -7.52
C ASP A 164 -14.13 7.99 -6.77
N TYR A 165 -14.23 6.72 -7.17
CA TYR A 165 -15.05 5.72 -6.47
C TYR A 165 -14.60 5.56 -5.00
N CYS A 166 -13.32 5.33 -4.76
CA CYS A 166 -12.77 5.17 -3.41
C CYS A 166 -13.01 6.42 -2.55
N THR A 167 -12.87 7.61 -3.14
CA THR A 167 -13.14 8.89 -2.46
C THR A 167 -14.58 8.97 -1.99
N ARG A 168 -15.54 8.61 -2.84
CA ARG A 168 -16.98 8.66 -2.54
C ARG A 168 -17.38 7.62 -1.48
N GLU A 169 -16.79 6.42 -1.55
CA GLU A 169 -17.14 5.30 -0.68
C GLU A 169 -16.34 5.28 0.64
N GLY A 170 -15.42 6.22 0.86
CA GLY A 170 -14.56 6.25 2.05
C GLY A 170 -13.55 5.10 2.12
N ILE A 171 -13.18 4.53 0.97
CA ILE A 171 -12.18 3.46 0.84
C ILE A 171 -10.81 4.08 0.62
N ALA A 172 -9.77 3.63 1.32
CA ALA A 172 -8.41 4.10 1.08
C ALA A 172 -7.92 3.70 -0.32
N PHE A 173 -7.39 4.65 -1.10
CA PHE A 173 -6.72 4.36 -2.36
C PHE A 173 -5.21 4.42 -2.15
N VAL A 174 -4.54 3.28 -2.36
CA VAL A 174 -3.13 3.08 -2.06
C VAL A 174 -2.34 2.93 -3.37
N PRO A 175 -1.82 4.02 -3.96
CA PRO A 175 -1.06 3.92 -5.20
C PRO A 175 0.27 3.21 -4.98
N TYR A 176 0.51 2.10 -5.70
CA TYR A 176 1.84 1.54 -5.80
C TYR A 176 2.61 2.18 -6.97
N PHE A 177 3.96 2.17 -6.90
CA PHE A 177 4.83 2.92 -7.81
C PHE A 177 4.48 4.42 -7.91
N PRO A 178 4.24 5.12 -6.79
CA PRO A 178 3.74 6.49 -6.78
C PRO A 178 4.72 7.50 -7.41
N LEU A 179 6.02 7.14 -7.51
CA LEU A 179 7.10 7.99 -8.02
C LEU A 179 7.73 7.46 -9.31
N LYS A 180 7.11 6.43 -9.95
CA LYS A 180 7.63 5.84 -11.18
C LYS A 180 7.03 6.52 -12.41
N GLY A 181 7.80 6.53 -13.50
CA GLY A 181 7.36 7.08 -14.80
C GLY A 181 7.97 8.44 -15.11
N ASP A 182 7.58 9.00 -16.27
CA ASP A 182 8.08 10.28 -16.75
C ASP A 182 7.48 11.43 -15.93
N ALA A 183 8.34 12.35 -15.55
CA ALA A 183 7.92 13.54 -14.82
C ALA A 183 7.43 14.64 -15.80
N PRO A 184 6.28 15.30 -15.54
CA PRO A 184 5.91 16.50 -16.28
C PRO A 184 7.01 17.56 -16.24
N ALA A 185 7.20 18.31 -17.35
CA ALA A 185 8.23 19.34 -17.43
C ALA A 185 8.13 20.39 -16.30
N ALA A 186 6.91 20.71 -15.86
CA ALA A 186 6.66 21.65 -14.76
C ALA A 186 7.12 21.17 -13.38
N LEU A 187 7.35 19.85 -13.19
CA LEU A 187 7.60 19.28 -11.86
C LEU A 187 8.84 19.89 -11.18
N GLY A 188 9.95 20.04 -11.92
CA GLY A 188 11.18 20.61 -11.39
C GLY A 188 11.05 22.09 -11.02
N ASP A 189 10.30 22.86 -11.79
CA ASP A 189 10.06 24.28 -11.51
C ASP A 189 9.19 24.49 -10.28
N ILE A 190 8.16 23.66 -10.13
CA ILE A 190 7.30 23.67 -8.95
C ILE A 190 8.12 23.28 -7.72
N ALA A 191 8.94 22.24 -7.82
CA ALA A 191 9.80 21.80 -6.71
C ALA A 191 10.73 22.94 -6.23
N ARG A 192 11.36 23.67 -7.15
CA ARG A 192 12.21 24.81 -6.78
C ARG A 192 11.44 25.92 -6.05
N ARG A 193 10.22 26.25 -6.50
CA ARG A 193 9.39 27.27 -5.84
C ARG A 193 9.01 26.91 -4.41
N HIS A 194 8.76 25.62 -4.16
CA HIS A 194 8.42 25.12 -2.83
C HIS A 194 9.65 24.80 -1.94
N GLY A 195 10.88 24.93 -2.45
CA GLY A 195 12.08 24.48 -1.74
C GLY A 195 12.04 22.97 -1.43
N ALA A 196 11.42 22.20 -2.31
CA ALA A 196 11.15 20.78 -2.14
C ALA A 196 11.80 19.94 -3.26
N THR A 197 11.85 18.62 -3.08
CA THR A 197 12.30 17.72 -4.14
C THR A 197 11.16 17.41 -5.13
N PRO A 198 11.47 17.03 -6.39
CA PRO A 198 10.46 16.59 -7.35
C PRO A 198 9.59 15.42 -6.81
N ASN A 199 10.19 14.49 -6.05
CA ASN A 199 9.46 13.39 -5.43
C ASN A 199 8.44 13.88 -4.39
N GLN A 200 8.79 14.89 -3.59
CA GLN A 200 7.85 15.49 -2.66
C GLN A 200 6.67 16.16 -3.37
N ILE A 201 6.91 16.86 -4.48
CA ILE A 201 5.83 17.46 -5.28
C ILE A 201 4.93 16.39 -5.91
N ALA A 202 5.50 15.30 -6.43
CA ALA A 202 4.72 14.18 -6.97
C ALA A 202 3.82 13.54 -5.89
N LEU A 203 4.34 13.33 -4.70
CA LEU A 203 3.55 12.82 -3.56
C LEU A 203 2.50 13.83 -3.11
N ALA A 204 2.83 15.14 -3.03
CA ALA A 204 1.89 16.19 -2.69
C ALA A 204 0.73 16.27 -3.71
N TRP A 205 1.04 16.09 -5.00
CA TRP A 205 0.02 16.00 -6.06
C TRP A 205 -0.94 14.83 -5.82
N LEU A 206 -0.42 13.63 -5.52
CA LEU A 206 -1.24 12.47 -5.17
C LEU A 206 -2.14 12.77 -3.97
N LEU A 207 -1.58 13.31 -2.89
CA LEU A 207 -2.32 13.64 -1.67
C LEU A 207 -3.41 14.69 -1.90
N ARG A 208 -3.18 15.64 -2.83
CA ARG A 208 -4.17 16.65 -3.24
C ARG A 208 -5.26 16.05 -4.12
N ARG A 209 -4.92 15.06 -4.99
CA ARG A 209 -5.88 14.43 -5.90
C ARG A 209 -7.11 13.87 -5.17
N SER A 210 -6.93 13.32 -3.97
CA SER A 210 -8.05 12.77 -3.19
C SER A 210 -7.72 12.69 -1.69
N PRO A 211 -8.69 12.94 -0.81
CA PRO A 211 -8.55 12.68 0.62
C PRO A 211 -8.38 11.19 0.94
N ALA A 212 -8.82 10.29 0.07
CA ALA A 212 -8.64 8.83 0.20
C ALA A 212 -7.22 8.35 -0.12
N MET A 213 -6.38 9.21 -0.72
CA MET A 213 -5.05 8.84 -1.21
C MET A 213 -4.05 8.56 -0.08
N LEU A 214 -3.36 7.41 -0.16
CA LEU A 214 -2.32 6.97 0.78
C LEU A 214 -1.16 6.32 -0.01
N PRO A 215 -0.27 7.12 -0.63
CA PRO A 215 0.85 6.59 -1.40
C PRO A 215 1.86 5.86 -0.52
N ILE A 216 2.48 4.80 -1.09
CA ILE A 216 3.45 3.93 -0.43
C ILE A 216 4.80 3.91 -1.16
N PRO A 217 5.53 5.05 -1.23
CA PRO A 217 6.86 5.07 -1.84
C PRO A 217 7.80 4.12 -1.13
N GLY A 218 8.54 3.31 -1.91
CA GLY A 218 9.53 2.37 -1.40
C GLY A 218 10.91 3.01 -1.24
N THR A 219 11.49 2.91 -0.05
CA THR A 219 12.88 3.33 0.22
C THR A 219 13.51 2.49 1.32
N LEU A 220 14.85 2.47 1.35
CA LEU A 220 15.67 1.93 2.44
C LEU A 220 16.58 3.01 3.05
N SER A 221 16.42 4.28 2.62
CA SER A 221 17.11 5.45 3.16
C SER A 221 16.18 6.20 4.11
N LEU A 222 16.64 6.48 5.32
CA LEU A 222 15.88 7.25 6.32
C LEU A 222 15.69 8.71 5.88
N ASP A 223 16.65 9.29 5.14
CA ASP A 223 16.53 10.65 4.63
C ASP A 223 15.46 10.74 3.53
N HIS A 224 15.45 9.80 2.57
CA HIS A 224 14.37 9.72 1.59
C HIS A 224 13.01 9.45 2.22
N LEU A 225 12.96 8.68 3.32
CA LEU A 225 11.72 8.47 4.06
C LEU A 225 11.21 9.77 4.68
N ARG A 226 12.09 10.54 5.33
CA ARG A 226 11.74 11.86 5.91
C ARG A 226 11.28 12.85 4.84
N GLU A 227 11.95 12.86 3.67
CA GLU A 227 11.49 13.64 2.52
C GLU A 227 10.07 13.24 2.11
N ASN A 228 9.82 11.94 1.93
CA ASN A 228 8.50 11.43 1.53
C ASN A 228 7.41 11.82 2.54
N LEU A 229 7.67 11.66 3.84
CA LEU A 229 6.73 12.07 4.89
C LEU A 229 6.49 13.59 4.88
N GLY A 230 7.50 14.38 4.55
CA GLY A 230 7.42 15.83 4.40
C GLY A 230 6.45 16.31 3.31
N ALA A 231 6.18 15.49 2.30
CA ALA A 231 5.24 15.81 1.21
C ALA A 231 3.83 16.15 1.69
N GLY A 232 3.41 15.60 2.82
CA GLY A 232 2.09 15.88 3.41
C GLY A 232 1.90 17.33 3.91
N ARG A 233 2.97 18.15 3.96
CA ARG A 233 2.94 19.56 4.36
C ARG A 233 2.97 20.52 3.18
N ILE A 234 3.11 20.02 1.96
CA ILE A 234 3.19 20.83 0.75
C ILE A 234 1.79 21.06 0.21
N GLU A 235 1.40 22.32 0.12
CA GLU A 235 0.12 22.76 -0.45
C GLU A 235 0.37 23.29 -1.87
N LEU A 236 -0.04 22.52 -2.88
CA LEU A 236 0.02 22.95 -4.27
C LEU A 236 -1.15 23.89 -4.57
N SER A 237 -0.94 24.97 -5.30
CA SER A 237 -2.01 25.82 -5.84
C SER A 237 -2.80 25.08 -6.93
N ASP A 238 -4.00 25.59 -7.29
CA ASP A 238 -4.81 25.04 -8.39
C ASP A 238 -4.04 25.02 -9.71
N ALA A 239 -3.30 26.09 -9.99
CA ALA A 239 -2.47 26.21 -11.19
C ALA A 239 -1.34 25.17 -11.23
N GLU A 240 -0.65 24.94 -10.10
CA GLU A 240 0.41 23.93 -10.00
C GLU A 240 -0.13 22.52 -10.11
N PHE A 241 -1.25 22.24 -9.45
CA PHE A 241 -1.91 20.94 -9.56
C PHE A 241 -2.34 20.64 -11.00
N ALA A 242 -2.90 21.65 -11.71
CA ALA A 242 -3.30 21.53 -13.11
C ALA A 242 -2.11 21.35 -14.05
N ALA A 243 -0.99 22.04 -13.80
CA ALA A 243 0.22 21.96 -14.62
C ALA A 243 0.93 20.59 -14.54
N LEU A 244 0.59 19.78 -13.53
CA LEU A 244 1.10 18.41 -13.33
C LEU A 244 0.15 17.32 -13.85
N ARG A 245 -0.96 17.73 -14.48
CA ARG A 245 -1.95 16.82 -15.06
C ARG A 245 -1.58 16.26 -16.42
#